data_295b95026b4fc169d1bc8ab285c1a3a7
#
_entry.id   295b95026b4fc169d1bc8ab285c1a3a7
#
_cell.length_a   1.000
_cell.length_b   1.000
_cell.length_c   1.000
_cell.angle_alpha   90.00
_cell.angle_beta   90.00
_cell.angle_gamma   90.00
#
_symmetry.space_group_name_H-M   'P 1'
#
loop_
_entity.id
_entity.type
_entity.pdbx_description
1 polymer ?
#
loop_
_entity_poly.entity_id
_entity_poly.type
_entity_poly.pdbx_seq_one_letter_code
_entity_poly.pdbx_strand_id
1 'polypeptide(L)'
;MCIRDRADNGDAWVEAKGESMAPPQVSAEVLRKMKKTAEEYLGESVTEAVITVPAYFNDSQRQATKDAGRIAGLEVKRIINEPTAAALAYGMDKAQGDRTVAVYDLGGGTFDISIIEIAEVDGEHQFEVLATNGDTFLGGEDFDLRLIEFLADEFKNENGIDLHNDPPVSYTHLTLPTIAK
;
A
#
# COMPACT_ATOMS: atom_id res chain seq x y z
N MET A 1 12.78 -5.44 14.15
CA MET A 1 13.49 -5.91 12.94
C MET A 1 14.39 -4.80 12.45
N CYS A 2 15.70 -4.89 12.69
CA CYS A 2 16.62 -3.86 12.24
C CYS A 2 17.08 -4.18 10.82
N ILE A 3 16.58 -3.40 9.91
CA ILE A 3 17.01 -3.37 8.51
C ILE A 3 18.12 -2.35 8.43
N ARG A 4 19.27 -2.70 7.86
CA ARG A 4 20.01 -1.76 7.01
C ARG A 4 21.46 -2.17 6.83
N ASP A 5 21.61 -3.22 6.06
CA ASP A 5 22.83 -3.29 5.28
C ASP A 5 22.50 -2.73 3.90
N ARG A 6 23.31 -1.80 3.42
CA ARG A 6 23.23 -1.35 2.05
C ARG A 6 24.17 -2.22 1.22
N ALA A 7 23.65 -2.76 0.13
CA ALA A 7 24.51 -3.37 -0.88
C ALA A 7 25.46 -2.34 -1.49
N ASP A 8 26.51 -2.80 -2.15
CA ASP A 8 27.52 -1.94 -2.80
C ASP A 8 26.90 -0.95 -3.81
N ASN A 9 25.74 -1.27 -4.37
CA ASN A 9 24.98 -0.41 -5.28
C ASN A 9 24.09 0.64 -4.56
N GLY A 10 24.12 0.66 -3.21
CA GLY A 10 23.36 1.60 -2.38
C GLY A 10 21.91 1.18 -2.05
N ASP A 11 21.42 0.07 -2.60
CA ASP A 11 20.08 -0.45 -2.30
C ASP A 11 20.00 -0.97 -0.87
N ALA A 12 18.82 -0.78 -0.25
CA ALA A 12 18.52 -1.38 1.04
C ALA A 12 18.26 -2.88 0.86
N TRP A 13 19.04 -3.73 1.52
CA TRP A 13 18.80 -5.16 1.56
C TRP A 13 18.14 -5.56 2.86
N VAL A 14 17.32 -6.60 2.80
CA VAL A 14 16.59 -7.15 3.94
C VAL A 14 17.08 -8.57 4.19
N GLU A 15 17.47 -8.86 5.42
CA GLU A 15 17.75 -10.23 5.84
C GLU A 15 16.49 -10.86 6.46
N ALA A 16 16.00 -11.94 5.87
CA ALA A 16 14.87 -12.69 6.35
C ALA A 16 15.13 -14.18 6.24
N LYS A 17 14.95 -14.92 7.36
CA LYS A 17 15.16 -16.38 7.43
C LYS A 17 16.56 -16.83 7.00
N GLY A 18 17.57 -15.97 7.19
CA GLY A 18 18.97 -16.25 6.81
C GLY A 18 19.25 -16.02 5.31
N GLU A 19 18.31 -15.45 4.58
CA GLU A 19 18.49 -15.05 3.19
C GLU A 19 18.48 -13.53 3.07
N SER A 20 19.41 -13.00 2.28
CA SER A 20 19.48 -11.58 1.96
C SER A 20 18.68 -11.30 0.69
N MET A 21 17.74 -10.38 0.76
CA MET A 21 16.80 -10.07 -0.31
C MET A 21 16.87 -8.59 -0.71
N ALA A 22 16.93 -8.34 -2.01
CA ALA A 22 16.75 -7.00 -2.57
C ALA A 22 15.27 -6.57 -2.52
N PRO A 23 14.96 -5.26 -2.49
CA PRO A 23 13.60 -4.75 -2.44
C PRO A 23 12.64 -5.36 -3.48
N PRO A 24 13.00 -5.54 -4.77
CA PRO A 24 12.12 -6.19 -5.74
C PRO A 24 11.80 -7.64 -5.40
N GLN A 25 12.71 -8.36 -4.75
CA GLN A 25 12.48 -9.74 -4.32
C GLN A 25 11.43 -9.80 -3.18
N VAL A 26 11.53 -8.88 -2.21
CA VAL A 26 10.53 -8.77 -1.13
C VAL A 26 9.16 -8.42 -1.71
N SER A 27 9.11 -7.45 -2.63
CA SER A 27 7.86 -7.08 -3.31
C SER A 27 7.28 -8.24 -4.14
N ALA A 28 8.15 -9.06 -4.74
CA ALA A 28 7.72 -10.24 -5.48
C ALA A 28 7.02 -11.29 -4.61
N GLU A 29 7.41 -11.44 -3.33
CA GLU A 29 6.70 -12.34 -2.41
C GLU A 29 5.25 -11.88 -2.16
N VAL A 30 5.05 -10.57 -2.01
CA VAL A 30 3.70 -9.99 -1.90
C VAL A 30 2.89 -10.28 -3.18
N LEU A 31 3.47 -10.03 -4.35
CA LEU A 31 2.81 -10.26 -5.63
C LEU A 31 2.51 -11.75 -5.88
N ARG A 32 3.39 -12.67 -5.44
CA ARG A 32 3.10 -14.12 -5.47
C ARG A 32 1.90 -14.48 -4.61
N LYS A 33 1.79 -13.88 -3.43
CA LYS A 33 0.61 -14.08 -2.57
C LYS A 33 -0.65 -13.57 -3.22
N MET A 34 -0.61 -12.38 -3.84
CA MET A 34 -1.75 -11.82 -4.57
C MET A 34 -2.15 -12.67 -5.76
N LYS A 35 -1.17 -13.12 -6.57
CA LYS A 35 -1.38 -14.05 -7.67
C LYS A 35 -2.09 -15.32 -7.20
N LYS A 36 -1.55 -15.96 -6.16
CA LYS A 36 -2.14 -17.18 -5.60
C LYS A 36 -3.58 -16.95 -5.12
N THR A 37 -3.86 -15.84 -4.45
CA THR A 37 -5.21 -15.49 -4.01
C THR A 37 -6.17 -15.30 -5.19
N ALA A 38 -5.70 -14.66 -6.27
CA ALA A 38 -6.50 -14.50 -7.48
C ALA A 38 -6.77 -15.84 -8.18
N GLU A 39 -5.77 -16.71 -8.30
CA GLU A 39 -5.89 -18.05 -8.89
C GLU A 39 -6.84 -18.95 -8.08
N GLU A 40 -6.77 -18.89 -6.75
CA GLU A 40 -7.69 -19.59 -5.86
C GLU A 40 -9.14 -19.12 -6.02
N TYR A 41 -9.36 -17.82 -6.23
CA TYR A 41 -10.69 -17.25 -6.42
C TYR A 41 -11.27 -17.53 -7.81
N LEU A 42 -10.45 -17.39 -8.87
CA LEU A 42 -10.87 -17.54 -10.25
C LEU A 42 -10.93 -19.01 -10.69
N GLY A 43 -10.20 -19.91 -10.04
CA GLY A 43 -10.07 -21.32 -10.42
C GLY A 43 -9.21 -21.54 -11.67
N GLU A 44 -8.46 -20.53 -12.11
CA GLU A 44 -7.60 -20.58 -13.28
C GLU A 44 -6.25 -19.89 -13.04
N SER A 45 -5.28 -20.13 -13.92
CA SER A 45 -3.94 -19.55 -13.81
C SER A 45 -3.95 -18.07 -14.21
N VAL A 46 -3.33 -17.23 -13.37
CA VAL A 46 -3.15 -15.80 -13.62
C VAL A 46 -1.73 -15.55 -14.12
N THR A 47 -1.61 -15.10 -15.37
CA THR A 47 -0.32 -14.88 -16.04
C THR A 47 0.01 -13.42 -16.28
N GLU A 48 -0.97 -12.54 -16.28
CA GLU A 48 -0.85 -11.12 -16.60
C GLU A 48 -1.33 -10.23 -15.44
N ALA A 49 -0.73 -9.05 -15.30
CA ALA A 49 -1.15 -8.09 -14.28
C ALA A 49 -0.95 -6.64 -14.74
N VAL A 50 -1.83 -5.78 -14.26
CA VAL A 50 -1.61 -4.34 -14.13
C VAL A 50 -1.30 -4.07 -12.66
N ILE A 51 -0.19 -3.37 -12.39
CA ILE A 51 0.26 -3.09 -11.01
C ILE A 51 0.20 -1.59 -10.77
N THR A 52 -0.35 -1.20 -9.63
CA THR A 52 -0.42 0.20 -9.22
C THR A 52 0.77 0.59 -8.36
N VAL A 53 1.16 1.84 -8.44
CA VAL A 53 2.21 2.45 -7.63
C VAL A 53 1.79 3.85 -7.18
N PRO A 54 2.30 4.35 -6.04
CA PRO A 54 2.09 5.74 -5.65
C PRO A 54 2.50 6.71 -6.76
N ALA A 55 1.77 7.83 -6.88
CA ALA A 55 2.01 8.78 -7.96
C ALA A 55 3.41 9.42 -7.91
N TYR A 56 4.01 9.52 -6.72
CA TYR A 56 5.35 10.07 -6.51
C TYR A 56 6.51 9.10 -6.82
N PHE A 57 6.23 7.83 -7.15
CA PHE A 57 7.29 6.89 -7.54
C PHE A 57 8.04 7.39 -8.77
N ASN A 58 9.36 7.39 -8.68
CA ASN A 58 10.25 7.68 -9.81
C ASN A 58 10.40 6.45 -10.74
N ASP A 59 11.07 6.64 -11.85
CA ASP A 59 11.24 5.60 -12.88
C ASP A 59 11.96 4.35 -12.34
N SER A 60 12.95 4.52 -11.46
CA SER A 60 13.67 3.40 -10.86
C SER A 60 12.76 2.55 -9.96
N GLN A 61 11.89 3.20 -9.16
CA GLN A 61 10.92 2.52 -8.31
C GLN A 61 9.83 1.82 -9.14
N ARG A 62 9.37 2.44 -10.23
CA ARG A 62 8.43 1.84 -11.19
C ARG A 62 9.03 0.61 -11.87
N GLN A 63 10.31 0.72 -12.29
CA GLN A 63 11.01 -0.41 -12.88
C GLN A 63 11.21 -1.54 -11.86
N ALA A 64 11.60 -1.24 -10.63
CA ALA A 64 11.72 -2.22 -9.55
C ALA A 64 10.40 -2.96 -9.28
N THR A 65 9.27 -2.26 -9.33
CA THR A 65 7.93 -2.85 -9.21
C THR A 65 7.62 -3.77 -10.40
N LYS A 66 7.98 -3.36 -11.61
CA LYS A 66 7.82 -4.20 -12.82
C LYS A 66 8.67 -5.47 -12.74
N ASP A 67 9.89 -5.35 -12.24
CA ASP A 67 10.79 -6.49 -12.07
C ASP A 67 10.29 -7.44 -10.96
N ALA A 68 9.72 -6.90 -9.88
CA ALA A 68 9.05 -7.71 -8.86
C ALA A 68 7.89 -8.53 -9.43
N GLY A 69 7.08 -7.96 -10.33
CA GLY A 69 6.03 -8.68 -11.05
C GLY A 69 6.59 -9.84 -11.88
N ARG A 70 7.69 -9.62 -12.61
CA ARG A 70 8.36 -10.67 -13.38
C ARG A 70 8.93 -11.77 -12.49
N ILE A 71 9.56 -11.42 -11.37
CA ILE A 71 10.07 -12.39 -10.38
C ILE A 71 8.93 -13.20 -9.78
N ALA A 72 7.75 -12.61 -9.62
CA ALA A 72 6.53 -13.29 -9.16
C ALA A 72 5.90 -14.20 -10.24
N GLY A 73 6.42 -14.21 -11.46
CA GLY A 73 5.90 -14.99 -12.58
C GLY A 73 4.67 -14.38 -13.23
N LEU A 74 4.62 -13.03 -13.29
CA LEU A 74 3.57 -12.26 -13.95
C LEU A 74 4.14 -11.48 -15.14
N GLU A 75 3.42 -11.45 -16.23
CA GLU A 75 3.64 -10.49 -17.31
C GLU A 75 3.00 -9.16 -16.92
N VAL A 76 3.83 -8.15 -16.59
CA VAL A 76 3.34 -6.83 -16.19
C VAL A 76 2.98 -6.04 -17.44
N LYS A 77 1.70 -5.91 -17.73
CA LYS A 77 1.18 -5.18 -18.90
C LYS A 77 1.37 -3.67 -18.75
N ARG A 78 1.12 -3.14 -17.56
CA ARG A 78 1.21 -1.70 -17.28
C ARG A 78 1.49 -1.45 -15.80
N ILE A 79 2.22 -0.38 -15.54
CA ILE A 79 2.31 0.26 -14.22
C ILE A 79 1.49 1.54 -14.30
N ILE A 80 0.54 1.74 -13.40
CA ILE A 80 -0.31 2.93 -13.33
C ILE A 80 -0.24 3.55 -11.94
N ASN A 81 -0.60 4.83 -11.85
CA ASN A 81 -0.66 5.52 -10.56
C ASN A 81 -1.88 5.05 -9.75
N GLU A 82 -1.70 4.81 -8.45
CA GLU A 82 -2.78 4.41 -7.53
C GLU A 82 -3.98 5.36 -7.57
N PRO A 83 -3.80 6.70 -7.49
CA PRO A 83 -4.92 7.62 -7.57
C PRO A 83 -5.65 7.57 -8.93
N THR A 84 -4.93 7.32 -10.03
CA THR A 84 -5.56 7.12 -11.35
C THR A 84 -6.40 5.85 -11.38
N ALA A 85 -5.89 4.75 -10.80
CA ALA A 85 -6.64 3.50 -10.69
C ALA A 85 -7.90 3.66 -9.82
N ALA A 86 -7.80 4.40 -8.72
CA ALA A 86 -8.94 4.71 -7.86
C ALA A 86 -10.02 5.52 -8.61
N ALA A 87 -9.62 6.56 -9.35
CA ALA A 87 -10.53 7.36 -10.17
C ALA A 87 -11.24 6.50 -11.25
N LEU A 88 -10.49 5.62 -11.92
CA LEU A 88 -11.04 4.67 -12.89
C LEU A 88 -12.02 3.69 -12.25
N ALA A 89 -11.67 3.11 -11.11
CA ALA A 89 -12.53 2.17 -10.38
C ALA A 89 -13.84 2.82 -9.90
N TYR A 90 -13.79 4.11 -9.60
CA TYR A 90 -14.98 4.90 -9.24
C TYR A 90 -15.82 5.30 -10.48
N GLY A 91 -15.38 4.98 -11.69
CA GLY A 91 -16.12 5.25 -12.93
C GLY A 91 -15.99 6.70 -13.42
N MET A 92 -14.91 7.38 -13.05
CA MET A 92 -14.69 8.77 -13.48
C MET A 92 -14.43 8.89 -14.99
N ASP A 93 -14.01 7.81 -15.64
CA ASP A 93 -13.87 7.69 -17.08
C ASP A 93 -15.20 7.70 -17.85
N LYS A 94 -16.34 7.45 -17.17
CA LYS A 94 -17.67 7.39 -17.77
C LYS A 94 -18.44 8.71 -17.69
N ALA A 95 -17.92 9.65 -16.95
CA ALA A 95 -18.61 10.91 -16.74
C ALA A 95 -18.14 11.96 -17.74
N GLN A 96 -19.05 12.71 -18.34
CA GLN A 96 -18.78 13.69 -19.41
C GLN A 96 -18.09 14.95 -18.90
N GLY A 97 -17.23 15.51 -19.76
CA GLY A 97 -16.55 16.80 -19.60
C GLY A 97 -15.32 16.74 -18.67
N ASP A 98 -14.52 17.79 -18.79
CA ASP A 98 -13.30 17.96 -18.00
C ASP A 98 -13.61 18.20 -16.52
N ARG A 99 -12.77 17.66 -15.64
CA ARG A 99 -12.91 17.83 -14.19
C ARG A 99 -11.62 17.66 -13.46
N THR A 100 -11.54 18.29 -12.30
CA THR A 100 -10.46 18.07 -11.34
C THR A 100 -11.03 17.37 -10.12
N VAL A 101 -10.40 16.28 -9.69
CA VAL A 101 -10.82 15.47 -8.56
C VAL A 101 -9.68 15.35 -7.56
N ALA A 102 -10.03 15.24 -6.27
CA ALA A 102 -9.10 14.88 -5.22
C ALA A 102 -9.31 13.40 -4.87
N VAL A 103 -8.24 12.64 -4.87
CA VAL A 103 -8.22 11.26 -4.37
C VAL A 103 -7.56 11.28 -3.00
N TYR A 104 -8.32 10.87 -1.99
CA TYR A 104 -7.88 10.76 -0.61
C TYR A 104 -7.73 9.27 -0.27
N ASP A 105 -6.50 8.82 -0.10
CA ASP A 105 -6.16 7.42 0.19
C ASP A 105 -5.52 7.30 1.56
N LEU A 106 -6.27 6.83 2.53
CA LEU A 106 -5.81 6.52 3.87
C LEU A 106 -5.72 5.00 4.03
N GLY A 107 -4.51 4.49 3.86
CA GLY A 107 -4.20 3.08 4.02
C GLY A 107 -3.94 2.66 5.47
N GLY A 108 -3.45 1.44 5.65
CA GLY A 108 -3.10 0.91 6.99
C GLY A 108 -1.88 1.58 7.62
N GLY A 109 -0.92 2.04 6.82
CA GLY A 109 0.32 2.65 7.31
C GLY A 109 0.79 3.86 6.53
N THR A 110 0.05 4.28 5.49
CA THR A 110 0.36 5.47 4.69
C THR A 110 -0.90 6.27 4.40
N PHE A 111 -0.75 7.56 4.26
CA PHE A 111 -1.76 8.49 3.79
C PHE A 111 -1.27 9.20 2.55
N ASP A 112 -2.05 9.14 1.49
CA ASP A 112 -1.77 9.82 0.22
C ASP A 112 -2.96 10.65 -0.23
N ILE A 113 -2.69 11.86 -0.70
CA ILE A 113 -3.69 12.73 -1.33
C ILE A 113 -3.16 13.20 -2.68
N SER A 114 -3.97 13.05 -3.72
CA SER A 114 -3.59 13.44 -5.07
C SER A 114 -4.71 14.26 -5.72
N ILE A 115 -4.30 15.29 -6.47
CA ILE A 115 -5.20 16.05 -7.33
C ILE A 115 -4.98 15.57 -8.75
N ILE A 116 -6.06 15.16 -9.41
CA ILE A 116 -6.03 14.61 -10.77
C ILE A 116 -6.92 15.47 -11.65
N GLU A 117 -6.42 15.85 -12.81
CA GLU A 117 -7.20 16.35 -13.93
C GLU A 117 -7.64 15.19 -14.81
N ILE A 118 -8.90 15.21 -15.19
CA ILE A 118 -9.49 14.27 -16.15
C ILE A 118 -10.01 15.14 -17.29
N ALA A 119 -9.38 15.03 -18.45
CA ALA A 119 -9.73 15.78 -19.65
C ALA A 119 -10.19 14.83 -20.76
N GLU A 120 -11.17 15.25 -21.54
CA GLU A 120 -11.59 14.52 -22.74
C GLU A 120 -10.84 15.06 -23.96
N VAL A 121 -9.96 14.24 -24.55
CA VAL A 121 -9.17 14.57 -25.73
C VAL A 121 -9.45 13.53 -26.81
N ASP A 122 -9.93 13.96 -27.96
CA ASP A 122 -10.26 13.10 -29.11
C ASP A 122 -11.22 11.93 -28.79
N GLY A 123 -12.12 12.12 -27.81
CA GLY A 123 -13.08 11.11 -27.37
C GLY A 123 -12.53 10.07 -26.39
N GLU A 124 -11.29 10.27 -25.93
CA GLU A 124 -10.66 9.46 -24.89
C GLU A 124 -10.39 10.30 -23.63
N HIS A 125 -10.57 9.69 -22.45
CA HIS A 125 -10.24 10.36 -21.19
C HIS A 125 -8.76 10.22 -20.86
N GLN A 126 -8.12 11.36 -20.67
CA GLN A 126 -6.74 11.46 -20.21
C GLN A 126 -6.73 11.82 -18.71
N PHE A 127 -5.87 11.16 -17.95
CA PHE A 127 -5.70 11.34 -16.51
C PHE A 127 -4.31 11.90 -16.24
N GLU A 128 -4.25 13.11 -15.70
CA GLU A 128 -3.01 13.75 -15.31
C GLU A 128 -2.99 13.99 -13.79
N VAL A 129 -1.93 13.56 -13.11
CA VAL A 129 -1.73 13.87 -11.69
C VAL A 129 -1.07 15.23 -11.59
N LEU A 130 -1.84 16.24 -11.16
CA LEU A 130 -1.38 17.63 -11.05
C LEU A 130 -0.52 17.84 -9.80
N ALA A 131 -0.88 17.19 -8.69
CA ALA A 131 -0.17 17.30 -7.43
C ALA A 131 -0.40 16.05 -6.58
N THR A 132 0.59 15.72 -5.76
CA THR A 132 0.49 14.66 -4.76
C THR A 132 1.22 15.09 -3.48
N ASN A 133 0.68 14.69 -2.35
CA ASN A 133 1.27 14.87 -1.02
C ASN A 133 0.77 13.75 -0.12
N GLY A 134 1.29 13.64 1.10
CA GLY A 134 0.86 12.62 2.04
C GLY A 134 1.83 12.47 3.20
N ASP A 135 1.62 11.41 3.98
CA ASP A 135 2.49 11.00 5.07
C ASP A 135 2.72 9.48 4.99
N THR A 136 3.97 9.11 4.81
CA THR A 136 4.39 7.69 4.67
C THR A 136 4.42 6.93 6.00
N PHE A 137 4.09 7.58 7.10
CA PHE A 137 4.03 7.03 8.44
C PHE A 137 2.70 7.31 9.15
N LEU A 138 1.64 7.61 8.42
CA LEU A 138 0.30 7.84 8.95
C LEU A 138 -0.71 6.90 8.28
N GLY A 139 -1.37 6.08 9.08
CA GLY A 139 -2.39 5.16 8.58
C GLY A 139 -3.30 4.62 9.66
N GLY A 140 -4.12 3.65 9.31
CA GLY A 140 -5.07 3.02 10.23
C GLY A 140 -4.42 2.44 11.48
N GLU A 141 -3.18 1.96 11.37
CA GLU A 141 -2.41 1.43 12.50
C GLU A 141 -2.17 2.48 13.60
N ASP A 142 -1.95 3.76 13.20
CA ASP A 142 -1.76 4.85 14.17
C ASP A 142 -3.06 5.16 14.93
N PHE A 143 -4.21 5.04 14.26
CA PHE A 143 -5.52 5.20 14.91
C PHE A 143 -5.77 4.05 15.90
N ASP A 144 -5.44 2.81 15.53
CA ASP A 144 -5.55 1.66 16.42
C ASP A 144 -4.65 1.83 17.65
N LEU A 145 -3.40 2.26 17.46
CA LEU A 145 -2.47 2.55 18.56
C LEU A 145 -3.00 3.63 19.51
N ARG A 146 -3.55 4.72 18.97
CA ARG A 146 -4.15 5.79 19.80
C ARG A 146 -5.34 5.30 20.62
N LEU A 147 -6.15 4.40 20.06
CA LEU A 147 -7.25 3.80 20.81
C LEU A 147 -6.74 2.85 21.91
N ILE A 148 -5.70 2.06 21.63
CA ILE A 148 -5.05 1.19 22.62
C ILE A 148 -4.49 2.04 23.77
N GLU A 149 -3.77 3.12 23.47
CA GLU A 149 -3.25 4.05 24.50
C GLU A 149 -4.37 4.62 25.35
N PHE A 150 -5.44 5.10 24.71
CA PHE A 150 -6.60 5.66 25.42
C PHE A 150 -7.22 4.63 26.39
N LEU A 151 -7.45 3.40 25.95
CA LEU A 151 -8.02 2.36 26.77
C LEU A 151 -7.10 1.97 27.92
N ALA A 152 -5.80 1.91 27.70
CA ALA A 152 -4.81 1.60 28.73
C ALA A 152 -4.73 2.72 29.80
N ASP A 153 -4.80 3.99 29.37
CA ASP A 153 -4.82 5.15 30.28
C ASP A 153 -6.09 5.18 31.12
N GLU A 154 -7.27 4.97 30.53
CA GLU A 154 -8.54 4.89 31.28
C GLU A 154 -8.52 3.76 32.30
N PHE A 155 -8.05 2.56 31.91
CA PHE A 155 -7.93 1.43 32.84
C PHE A 155 -6.97 1.73 33.99
N LYS A 156 -5.84 2.40 33.70
CA LYS A 156 -4.87 2.82 34.71
C LYS A 156 -5.47 3.82 35.70
N ASN A 157 -6.27 4.78 35.20
CA ASN A 157 -6.92 5.80 36.03
C ASN A 157 -7.96 5.15 36.97
N GLU A 158 -8.71 4.17 36.50
CA GLU A 158 -9.76 3.50 37.28
C GLU A 158 -9.20 2.46 38.26
N ASN A 159 -8.17 1.70 37.85
CA ASN A 159 -7.71 0.53 38.59
C ASN A 159 -6.32 0.67 39.20
N GLY A 160 -5.58 1.72 38.86
CA GLY A 160 -4.20 1.95 39.34
C GLY A 160 -3.16 1.00 38.70
N ILE A 161 -3.54 0.25 37.68
CA ILE A 161 -2.69 -0.75 37.03
C ILE A 161 -2.31 -0.25 35.63
N ASP A 162 -1.01 -0.21 35.35
CA ASP A 162 -0.47 0.26 34.06
C ASP A 162 -0.30 -0.90 33.09
N LEU A 163 -1.12 -0.94 32.03
CA LEU A 163 -1.10 -1.97 30.99
C LEU A 163 -0.15 -1.66 29.85
N HIS A 164 0.44 -0.47 29.76
CA HIS A 164 1.34 -0.10 28.65
C HIS A 164 2.61 -0.96 28.59
N ASN A 165 3.02 -1.51 29.74
CA ASN A 165 4.21 -2.34 29.86
C ASN A 165 3.90 -3.85 29.83
N ASP A 166 2.67 -4.22 29.47
CA ASP A 166 2.25 -5.62 29.33
C ASP A 166 1.95 -5.95 27.86
N PRO A 167 2.95 -6.36 27.06
CA PRO A 167 2.77 -6.68 25.64
C PRO A 167 1.70 -7.73 25.36
N PRO A 168 1.58 -8.84 26.15
CA PRO A 168 0.50 -9.80 25.97
C PRO A 168 -0.89 -9.19 26.04
N VAL A 169 -1.15 -8.32 27.01
CA VAL A 169 -2.46 -7.68 27.17
C VAL A 169 -2.71 -6.69 26.02
N SER A 170 -1.74 -5.85 25.70
CA SER A 170 -1.86 -4.90 24.61
C SER A 170 -2.14 -5.59 23.27
N TYR A 171 -1.44 -6.68 22.99
CA TYR A 171 -1.57 -7.40 21.73
C TYR A 171 -2.82 -8.29 21.65
N THR A 172 -3.23 -8.94 22.74
CA THR A 172 -4.32 -9.93 22.69
C THR A 172 -5.68 -9.39 23.08
N HIS A 173 -5.72 -8.32 23.89
CA HIS A 173 -6.98 -7.80 24.44
C HIS A 173 -7.33 -6.39 24.00
N LEU A 174 -6.34 -5.55 23.71
CA LEU A 174 -6.57 -4.18 23.27
C LEU A 174 -6.49 -4.00 21.75
N THR A 175 -5.89 -4.96 21.03
CA THR A 175 -5.95 -4.94 19.56
C THR A 175 -7.37 -5.16 19.08
N LEU A 176 -7.89 -4.23 18.32
CA LEU A 176 -9.16 -4.42 17.63
C LEU A 176 -9.02 -5.57 16.63
N PRO A 177 -10.04 -6.43 16.50
CA PRO A 177 -10.03 -7.44 15.46
C PRO A 177 -9.96 -6.71 14.12
N THR A 178 -8.87 -6.89 13.40
CA THR A 178 -8.73 -6.39 12.04
C THR A 178 -9.77 -7.12 11.21
N ILE A 179 -10.90 -6.49 11.00
CA ILE A 179 -11.90 -6.98 10.04
C ILE A 179 -11.34 -6.64 8.67
N ALA A 180 -10.45 -7.49 8.18
CA ALA A 180 -10.16 -7.55 6.77
C ALA A 180 -11.45 -8.02 6.08
N LYS A 181 -12.17 -7.09 5.52
CA LYS A 181 -13.25 -7.38 4.57
C LYS A 181 -12.68 -7.39 3.16
#